data_82775f8e1506f0e9005f7cca8d35d11f
#
_entry.id   82775f8e1506f0e9005f7cca8d35d11f
#
_cell.length_a   1.000
_cell.length_b   1.000
_cell.length_c   1.000
_cell.angle_alpha   90.00
_cell.angle_beta   90.00
_cell.angle_gamma   90.00
#
_symmetry.space_group_name_H-M   'P 1'
#
loop_
_entity.id
_entity.type
_entity.pdbx_description
1 polymer ?
#
loop_
_entity_poly.entity_id
_entity_poly.type
_entity_poly.pdbx_seq_one_letter_code
_entity_poly.pdbx_strand_id
1 'polypeptide(L)'
;EAVLSFNIKPNIYGGMACRHLGIRFLPNVTGLGTALEYPGPLQALTCALYRIGVSRADCIFFQNRSNQDFFASHRLISPGTRSVLLPGSGVDLGVFSPLPYPRGDTVHFLFVSRILKEKGFDLYLHAARAIRRTHPEAVFHVCGYYDDPAYRAVMESAVQAGDIVYHGEQRDMRPFYEMACCVVHPSYYPEGMANALLEAAACARPIITTDRSGCAETVEDGRTGLLIPIRDQDALTAALERFLSLSWEQRRDMGRLGREKMEREFDRAIVADRYMQVLFPQKTITKERQAIGL
;
A
#
# COMPACT_ATOMS: atom_id res chain seq x y z
N GLU A 1 0.68 1.65 31.24
CA GLU A 1 0.23 0.70 30.20
C GLU A 1 -0.49 1.47 29.09
N ALA A 2 -0.41 1.01 27.84
CA ALA A 2 -1.08 1.59 26.68
C ALA A 2 -1.48 0.48 25.70
N VAL A 3 -2.56 0.69 24.96
CA VAL A 3 -3.05 -0.21 23.91
C VAL A 3 -2.88 0.46 22.57
N LEU A 4 -2.13 -0.17 21.67
CA LEU A 4 -2.09 0.12 20.24
C LEU A 4 -3.10 -0.78 19.55
N SER A 5 -3.96 -0.24 18.70
CA SER A 5 -4.93 -1.03 17.93
C SER A 5 -4.86 -0.71 16.45
N PHE A 6 -5.22 -1.68 15.63
CA PHE A 6 -5.19 -1.60 14.17
C PHE A 6 -6.51 -2.10 13.60
N ASN A 7 -6.94 -1.53 12.48
CA ASN A 7 -8.20 -1.84 11.80
C ASN A 7 -9.47 -1.32 12.50
N ILE A 8 -10.56 -1.31 11.74
CA ILE A 8 -11.84 -0.69 12.14
C ILE A 8 -12.38 -1.27 13.45
N LYS A 9 -12.57 -2.60 13.52
CA LYS A 9 -13.20 -3.25 14.68
C LYS A 9 -12.39 -3.07 15.97
N PRO A 10 -11.07 -3.37 16.01
CA PRO A 10 -10.24 -3.11 17.19
C PRO A 10 -10.20 -1.63 17.58
N ASN A 11 -10.17 -0.71 16.61
CA ASN A 11 -10.18 0.72 16.89
C ASN A 11 -11.49 1.18 17.57
N ILE A 12 -12.63 0.62 17.17
CA ILE A 12 -13.93 0.95 17.75
C ILE A 12 -14.11 0.27 19.12
N TYR A 13 -14.08 -1.06 19.14
CA TYR A 13 -14.40 -1.82 20.35
C TYR A 13 -13.28 -1.77 21.41
N GLY A 14 -12.03 -1.82 20.98
CA GLY A 14 -10.86 -1.65 21.85
C GLY A 14 -10.84 -0.27 22.50
N GLY A 15 -11.21 0.78 21.73
CA GLY A 15 -11.31 2.12 22.28
C GLY A 15 -12.41 2.27 23.33
N MET A 16 -13.57 1.65 23.12
CA MET A 16 -14.63 1.59 24.13
C MET A 16 -14.16 0.88 25.41
N ALA A 17 -13.48 -0.25 25.27
CA ALA A 17 -12.95 -1.01 26.40
C ALA A 17 -11.86 -0.22 27.16
N CYS A 18 -10.89 0.36 26.45
CA CYS A 18 -9.83 1.17 27.05
C CYS A 18 -10.39 2.39 27.80
N ARG A 19 -11.43 3.04 27.23
CA ARG A 19 -12.13 4.13 27.90
C ARG A 19 -12.77 3.70 29.21
N HIS A 20 -13.41 2.52 29.26
CA HIS A 20 -14.05 1.97 30.45
C HIS A 20 -13.01 1.63 31.55
N LEU A 21 -11.87 1.09 31.12
CA LEU A 21 -10.80 0.64 32.01
C LEU A 21 -9.79 1.74 32.37
N GLY A 22 -9.91 2.94 31.81
CA GLY A 22 -8.95 4.03 32.05
C GLY A 22 -7.56 3.77 31.47
N ILE A 23 -7.44 2.94 30.42
CA ILE A 23 -6.19 2.59 29.78
C ILE A 23 -5.91 3.56 28.61
N ARG A 24 -4.66 4.02 28.48
CA ARG A 24 -4.24 4.83 27.32
C ARG A 24 -4.48 4.10 26.02
N PHE A 25 -5.07 4.81 25.03
CA PHE A 25 -5.48 4.22 23.77
C PHE A 25 -4.93 4.99 22.57
N LEU A 26 -4.27 4.24 21.68
CA LEU A 26 -3.58 4.75 20.51
C LEU A 26 -4.02 3.97 19.24
N PRO A 27 -5.16 4.30 18.64
CA PRO A 27 -5.63 3.63 17.43
C PRO A 27 -4.80 4.04 16.20
N ASN A 28 -4.55 3.08 15.32
CA ASN A 28 -4.00 3.29 13.99
C ASN A 28 -5.08 3.01 12.94
N VAL A 29 -5.39 4.00 12.12
CA VAL A 29 -6.31 3.89 10.98
C VAL A 29 -5.51 3.41 9.78
N THR A 30 -5.54 2.11 9.56
CA THR A 30 -4.80 1.41 8.49
C THR A 30 -5.52 1.42 7.14
N GLY A 31 -6.64 2.12 7.04
CA GLY A 31 -7.51 2.24 5.87
C GLY A 31 -8.94 2.46 6.32
N LEU A 32 -9.74 3.08 5.47
CA LEU A 32 -11.16 3.35 5.76
C LEU A 32 -12.03 2.13 5.48
N GLY A 33 -11.58 1.24 4.61
CA GLY A 33 -12.36 0.10 4.15
C GLY A 33 -13.62 0.51 3.38
N THR A 34 -14.30 -0.47 2.81
CA THR A 34 -15.50 -0.24 1.99
C THR A 34 -16.67 0.38 2.76
N ALA A 35 -16.73 0.15 4.08
CA ALA A 35 -17.81 0.69 4.94
C ALA A 35 -17.80 2.22 5.05
N LEU A 36 -16.65 2.87 4.83
CA LEU A 36 -16.52 4.33 4.87
C LEU A 36 -16.35 4.96 3.49
N GLU A 37 -16.26 4.16 2.43
CA GLU A 37 -16.00 4.63 1.07
C GLU A 37 -17.17 5.39 0.46
N TYR A 38 -18.38 4.91 0.65
CA TYR A 38 -19.57 5.46 -0.01
C TYR A 38 -20.54 6.08 1.01
N PRO A 39 -21.05 7.29 0.74
CA PRO A 39 -22.09 7.89 1.58
C PRO A 39 -23.32 6.99 1.71
N GLY A 40 -23.81 6.81 2.94
CA GLY A 40 -24.99 6.00 3.20
C GLY A 40 -25.14 5.61 4.67
N PRO A 41 -26.18 4.83 5.00
CA PRO A 41 -26.47 4.42 6.39
C PRO A 41 -25.32 3.66 7.05
N LEU A 42 -24.61 2.82 6.30
CA LEU A 42 -23.45 2.06 6.78
C LEU A 42 -22.28 2.99 7.14
N GLN A 43 -21.98 3.98 6.28
CA GLN A 43 -20.97 4.97 6.58
C GLN A 43 -21.36 5.78 7.83
N ALA A 44 -22.60 6.26 7.90
CA ALA A 44 -23.08 7.05 9.04
C ALA A 44 -22.97 6.26 10.37
N LEU A 45 -23.38 5.00 10.37
CA LEU A 45 -23.25 4.10 11.53
C LEU A 45 -21.79 3.89 11.91
N THR A 46 -20.93 3.58 10.92
CA THR A 46 -19.49 3.36 11.16
C THR A 46 -18.82 4.62 11.70
N CYS A 47 -19.15 5.80 11.16
CA CYS A 47 -18.68 7.08 11.68
C CYS A 47 -19.12 7.33 13.13
N ALA A 48 -20.38 7.03 13.45
CA ALA A 48 -20.88 7.16 14.83
C ALA A 48 -20.13 6.24 15.80
N LEU A 49 -19.92 4.98 15.41
CA LEU A 49 -19.14 4.01 16.20
C LEU A 49 -17.69 4.44 16.36
N TYR A 50 -17.05 4.93 15.30
CA TYR A 50 -15.68 5.46 15.39
C TYR A 50 -15.59 6.65 16.33
N ARG A 51 -16.53 7.61 16.24
CA ARG A 51 -16.56 8.78 17.13
C ARG A 51 -16.62 8.36 18.60
N ILE A 52 -17.39 7.32 18.93
CA ILE A 52 -17.46 6.79 20.30
C ILE A 52 -16.13 6.08 20.65
N GLY A 53 -15.63 5.20 19.77
CA GLY A 53 -14.44 4.40 20.02
C GLY A 53 -13.17 5.23 20.24
N VAL A 54 -12.96 6.27 19.42
CA VAL A 54 -11.73 7.09 19.51
C VAL A 54 -11.89 8.35 20.36
N SER A 55 -13.05 8.55 21.03
CA SER A 55 -13.40 9.79 21.76
C SER A 55 -12.41 10.16 22.88
N ARG A 56 -11.67 9.21 23.42
CA ARG A 56 -10.64 9.39 24.45
C ARG A 56 -9.30 8.82 24.02
N ALA A 57 -9.02 8.78 22.73
CA ALA A 57 -7.71 8.40 22.24
C ALA A 57 -6.67 9.47 22.63
N ASP A 58 -5.52 9.04 23.15
CA ASP A 58 -4.39 9.94 23.46
C ASP A 58 -3.75 10.49 22.19
N CYS A 59 -3.68 9.65 21.17
CA CYS A 59 -3.18 9.99 19.85
C CYS A 59 -3.78 9.04 18.82
N ILE A 60 -4.13 9.55 17.64
CA ILE A 60 -4.60 8.74 16.50
C ILE A 60 -3.56 8.75 15.41
N PHE A 61 -3.17 7.57 14.94
CA PHE A 61 -2.24 7.41 13.83
C PHE A 61 -3.01 7.18 12.53
N PHE A 62 -2.54 7.82 11.45
CA PHE A 62 -3.06 7.64 10.10
C PHE A 62 -1.94 7.23 9.16
N GLN A 63 -2.22 6.35 8.20
CA GLN A 63 -1.23 5.88 7.23
C GLN A 63 -1.15 6.72 5.96
N ASN A 64 -2.16 7.55 5.70
CA ASN A 64 -2.16 8.54 4.63
C ASN A 64 -2.97 9.78 5.00
N ARG A 65 -2.75 10.86 4.23
CA ARG A 65 -3.39 12.15 4.45
C ARG A 65 -4.91 12.08 4.22
N SER A 66 -5.37 11.38 3.19
CA SER A 66 -6.78 11.27 2.84
C SER A 66 -7.62 10.70 4.00
N ASN A 67 -7.10 9.67 4.68
CA ASN A 67 -7.78 9.09 5.85
C ASN A 67 -7.81 10.06 7.03
N GLN A 68 -6.76 10.84 7.24
CA GLN A 68 -6.71 11.88 8.26
C GLN A 68 -7.73 12.98 7.97
N ASP A 69 -7.80 13.44 6.73
CA ASP A 69 -8.74 14.49 6.28
C ASP A 69 -10.19 14.00 6.34
N PHE A 70 -10.44 12.73 6.02
CA PHE A 70 -11.76 12.12 6.21
C PHE A 70 -12.21 12.18 7.67
N PHE A 71 -11.35 11.81 8.60
CA PHE A 71 -11.66 11.86 10.04
C PHE A 71 -11.91 13.29 10.52
N ALA A 72 -11.15 14.25 10.03
CA ALA A 72 -11.33 15.66 10.36
C ALA A 72 -12.66 16.21 9.82
N SER A 73 -12.94 16.01 8.53
CA SER A 73 -14.15 16.50 7.85
C SER A 73 -15.44 15.92 8.43
N HIS A 74 -15.40 14.64 8.83
CA HIS A 74 -16.56 13.97 9.47
C HIS A 74 -16.61 14.17 11.00
N ARG A 75 -15.70 14.99 11.57
CA ARG A 75 -15.64 15.27 13.01
C ARG A 75 -15.58 14.00 13.86
N LEU A 76 -14.77 13.02 13.43
CA LEU A 76 -14.59 11.77 14.17
C LEU A 76 -13.58 11.92 15.29
N ILE A 77 -12.74 12.94 15.23
CA ILE A 77 -11.70 13.27 16.21
C ILE A 77 -12.21 14.43 17.09
N SER A 78 -12.06 14.31 18.39
CA SER A 78 -12.36 15.40 19.32
C SER A 78 -11.38 16.57 19.15
N PRO A 79 -11.83 17.83 19.31
CA PRO A 79 -10.91 18.97 19.34
C PRO A 79 -9.81 18.76 20.37
N GLY A 80 -8.54 18.95 19.95
CA GLY A 80 -7.36 18.76 20.82
C GLY A 80 -6.79 17.35 20.85
N THR A 81 -7.43 16.33 20.28
CA THR A 81 -6.84 15.01 20.14
C THR A 81 -5.64 15.08 19.17
N ARG A 82 -4.47 14.64 19.63
CA ARG A 82 -3.26 14.56 18.80
C ARG A 82 -3.47 13.56 17.65
N SER A 83 -3.07 13.94 16.45
CA SER A 83 -3.00 13.01 15.31
C SER A 83 -1.60 13.02 14.71
N VAL A 84 -1.14 11.84 14.27
CA VAL A 84 0.18 11.64 13.66
C VAL A 84 0.01 10.92 12.34
N LEU A 85 0.60 11.49 11.30
CA LEU A 85 0.66 10.85 9.99
C LEU A 85 1.90 9.95 9.92
N LEU A 86 1.69 8.68 9.62
CA LEU A 86 2.72 7.69 9.39
C LEU A 86 2.91 7.47 7.88
N PRO A 87 4.11 7.09 7.41
CA PRO A 87 4.30 6.61 6.04
C PRO A 87 3.87 5.14 5.92
N GLY A 88 2.57 4.89 6.00
CA GLY A 88 2.03 3.52 6.01
C GLY A 88 2.46 2.72 7.24
N SER A 89 2.70 1.43 7.05
CA SER A 89 3.32 0.52 8.02
C SER A 89 4.85 0.54 7.93
N GLY A 90 5.40 1.21 6.92
CA GLY A 90 6.79 1.10 6.54
C GLY A 90 7.15 -0.25 5.92
N VAL A 91 8.36 -0.35 5.39
CA VAL A 91 8.92 -1.58 4.83
C VAL A 91 10.22 -1.96 5.55
N ASP A 92 10.45 -3.26 5.73
CA ASP A 92 11.72 -3.77 6.24
C ASP A 92 12.78 -3.77 5.13
N LEU A 93 13.64 -2.76 5.15
CA LEU A 93 14.69 -2.60 4.15
C LEU A 93 15.80 -3.66 4.22
N GLY A 94 15.90 -4.38 5.32
CA GLY A 94 16.83 -5.51 5.47
C GLY A 94 16.28 -6.80 4.85
N VAL A 95 14.97 -7.03 4.97
CA VAL A 95 14.28 -8.17 4.34
C VAL A 95 14.08 -7.93 2.84
N PHE A 96 13.59 -6.74 2.47
CA PHE A 96 13.39 -6.32 1.09
C PHE A 96 14.57 -5.44 0.65
N SER A 97 15.71 -6.10 0.41
CA SER A 97 16.94 -5.44 -0.09
C SER A 97 16.87 -5.24 -1.60
N PRO A 98 17.66 -4.30 -2.16
CA PRO A 98 17.73 -4.12 -3.60
C PRO A 98 18.15 -5.41 -4.32
N LEU A 99 17.37 -5.78 -5.33
CA LEU A 99 17.63 -6.96 -6.14
C LEU A 99 18.20 -6.54 -7.53
N PRO A 100 19.04 -7.36 -8.18
CA PRO A 100 19.48 -7.09 -9.54
C PRO A 100 18.29 -6.89 -10.47
N TYR A 101 18.35 -5.89 -11.36
CA TYR A 101 17.30 -5.68 -12.34
C TYR A 101 17.38 -6.76 -13.43
N PRO A 102 16.26 -7.43 -13.79
CA PRO A 102 16.26 -8.55 -14.74
C PRO A 102 16.90 -8.16 -16.09
N ARG A 103 17.65 -9.09 -16.68
CA ARG A 103 18.26 -8.94 -18.01
C ARG A 103 17.55 -9.87 -18.99
N GLY A 104 17.64 -9.56 -20.27
CA GLY A 104 17.01 -10.31 -21.35
C GLY A 104 15.90 -9.53 -22.04
N ASP A 105 15.33 -10.14 -23.08
CA ASP A 105 14.33 -9.49 -23.92
C ASP A 105 12.91 -9.63 -23.37
N THR A 106 12.69 -10.61 -22.48
CA THR A 106 11.38 -10.82 -21.82
C THR A 106 11.14 -9.79 -20.76
N VAL A 107 9.96 -9.16 -20.79
CA VAL A 107 9.53 -8.17 -19.79
C VAL A 107 8.46 -8.77 -18.90
N HIS A 108 8.79 -8.98 -17.63
CA HIS A 108 7.92 -9.59 -16.64
C HIS A 108 7.18 -8.52 -15.84
N PHE A 109 5.85 -8.47 -16.00
CA PHE A 109 4.94 -7.65 -15.17
C PHE A 109 4.38 -8.50 -14.06
N LEU A 110 4.32 -7.98 -12.84
CA LEU A 110 3.87 -8.71 -11.66
C LEU A 110 2.72 -7.97 -10.95
N PHE A 111 1.59 -8.66 -10.82
CA PHE A 111 0.49 -8.24 -9.95
C PHE A 111 0.59 -8.97 -8.61
N VAL A 112 0.55 -8.20 -7.52
CA VAL A 112 0.60 -8.76 -6.15
C VAL A 112 -0.54 -8.18 -5.33
N SER A 113 -1.57 -8.96 -5.10
CA SER A 113 -2.71 -8.57 -4.26
C SER A 113 -3.67 -9.75 -4.03
N ARG A 114 -4.63 -9.56 -3.12
CA ARG A 114 -5.86 -10.35 -3.12
C ARG A 114 -6.56 -10.21 -4.46
N ILE A 115 -7.10 -11.31 -4.97
CA ILE A 115 -7.82 -11.32 -6.25
C ILE A 115 -9.25 -10.88 -5.99
N LEU A 116 -9.51 -9.62 -6.25
CA LEU A 116 -10.83 -9.00 -6.16
C LEU A 116 -10.90 -7.76 -7.08
N LYS A 117 -12.11 -7.33 -7.38
CA LYS A 117 -12.38 -6.27 -8.35
C LYS A 117 -11.70 -4.95 -7.99
N GLU A 118 -11.81 -4.51 -6.74
CA GLU A 118 -11.30 -3.21 -6.27
C GLU A 118 -9.76 -3.17 -6.24
N LYS A 119 -9.09 -4.33 -6.27
CA LYS A 119 -7.64 -4.40 -6.43
C LYS A 119 -7.20 -4.27 -7.90
N GLY A 120 -8.17 -4.15 -8.82
CA GLY A 120 -7.92 -3.89 -10.23
C GLY A 120 -7.48 -5.12 -11.02
N PHE A 121 -7.82 -6.33 -10.55
CA PHE A 121 -7.44 -7.55 -11.26
C PHE A 121 -8.04 -7.59 -12.69
N ASP A 122 -9.29 -7.16 -12.86
CA ASP A 122 -9.92 -7.09 -14.19
C ASP A 122 -9.16 -6.16 -15.13
N LEU A 123 -8.74 -4.99 -14.63
CA LEU A 123 -7.93 -4.03 -15.38
C LEU A 123 -6.60 -4.64 -15.80
N TYR A 124 -5.92 -5.30 -14.87
CA TYR A 124 -4.65 -5.97 -15.15
C TYR A 124 -4.79 -7.06 -16.21
N LEU A 125 -5.80 -7.92 -16.10
CA LEU A 125 -6.06 -9.01 -17.06
C LEU A 125 -6.40 -8.47 -18.46
N HIS A 126 -7.23 -7.45 -18.55
CA HIS A 126 -7.56 -6.81 -19.83
C HIS A 126 -6.33 -6.16 -20.46
N ALA A 127 -5.51 -5.46 -19.68
CA ALA A 127 -4.28 -4.87 -20.17
C ALA A 127 -3.27 -5.94 -20.62
N ALA A 128 -3.14 -7.06 -19.88
CA ALA A 128 -2.30 -8.19 -20.30
C ALA A 128 -2.70 -8.73 -21.67
N ARG A 129 -4.00 -8.93 -21.90
CA ARG A 129 -4.52 -9.38 -23.20
C ARG A 129 -4.24 -8.39 -24.33
N ALA A 130 -4.37 -7.09 -24.06
CA ALA A 130 -4.10 -6.05 -25.04
C ALA A 130 -2.63 -6.01 -25.42
N ILE A 131 -1.76 -5.91 -24.43
CA ILE A 131 -0.29 -5.78 -24.60
C ILE A 131 0.31 -7.00 -25.30
N ARG A 132 -0.08 -8.21 -24.92
CA ARG A 132 0.49 -9.44 -25.54
C ARG A 132 0.20 -9.62 -27.03
N ARG A 133 -0.75 -8.91 -27.57
CA ARG A 133 -1.03 -8.91 -29.03
C ARG A 133 0.06 -8.19 -29.82
N THR A 134 0.66 -7.16 -29.24
CA THR A 134 1.68 -6.30 -29.86
C THR A 134 3.07 -6.56 -29.30
N HIS A 135 3.17 -7.09 -28.08
CA HIS A 135 4.38 -7.35 -27.33
C HIS A 135 4.42 -8.80 -26.84
N PRO A 136 4.74 -9.78 -27.71
CA PRO A 136 4.80 -11.20 -27.33
C PRO A 136 5.88 -11.51 -26.28
N GLU A 137 6.89 -10.64 -26.12
CA GLU A 137 7.93 -10.69 -25.09
C GLU A 137 7.41 -10.32 -23.70
N ALA A 138 6.21 -9.74 -23.57
CA ALA A 138 5.63 -9.37 -22.28
C ALA A 138 4.95 -10.57 -21.62
N VAL A 139 5.33 -10.86 -20.38
CA VAL A 139 4.75 -11.93 -19.56
C VAL A 139 4.12 -11.34 -18.31
N PHE A 140 2.87 -11.72 -18.05
CA PHE A 140 2.07 -11.18 -16.96
C PHE A 140 1.91 -12.22 -15.85
N HIS A 141 2.40 -11.92 -14.66
CA HIS A 141 2.38 -12.80 -13.49
C HIS A 141 1.40 -12.31 -12.44
N VAL A 142 0.78 -13.23 -11.73
CA VAL A 142 -0.18 -12.94 -10.66
C VAL A 142 0.17 -13.74 -9.42
N CYS A 143 0.40 -13.06 -8.31
CA CYS A 143 0.53 -13.64 -6.97
C CYS A 143 -0.61 -13.13 -6.08
N GLY A 144 -1.30 -14.04 -5.39
CA GLY A 144 -2.36 -13.73 -4.45
C GLY A 144 -3.40 -14.82 -4.32
N TYR A 145 -4.29 -14.67 -3.37
CA TYR A 145 -5.40 -15.60 -3.15
C TYR A 145 -6.74 -14.96 -3.57
N TYR A 146 -7.72 -15.81 -3.82
CA TYR A 146 -9.07 -15.37 -4.16
C TYR A 146 -9.79 -14.88 -2.90
N ASP A 147 -10.12 -13.60 -2.86
CA ASP A 147 -11.02 -13.02 -1.84
C ASP A 147 -12.49 -13.21 -2.28
N ASP A 148 -12.72 -13.17 -3.60
CA ASP A 148 -13.98 -13.52 -4.23
C ASP A 148 -13.84 -14.83 -5.04
N PRO A 149 -14.56 -15.90 -4.65
CA PRO A 149 -14.51 -17.19 -5.35
C PRO A 149 -14.90 -17.14 -6.84
N ALA A 150 -15.66 -16.11 -7.27
CA ALA A 150 -16.06 -15.93 -8.66
C ALA A 150 -14.84 -15.76 -9.59
N TYR A 151 -13.72 -15.23 -9.07
CA TYR A 151 -12.49 -15.07 -9.85
C TYR A 151 -11.75 -16.39 -10.16
N ARG A 152 -12.11 -17.52 -9.55
CA ARG A 152 -11.47 -18.81 -9.84
C ARG A 152 -11.61 -19.19 -11.31
N ALA A 153 -12.83 -19.20 -11.85
CA ALA A 153 -13.07 -19.53 -13.25
C ALA A 153 -12.43 -18.53 -14.21
N VAL A 154 -12.42 -17.24 -13.87
CA VAL A 154 -11.76 -16.18 -14.66
C VAL A 154 -10.26 -16.44 -14.74
N MET A 155 -9.63 -16.77 -13.61
CA MET A 155 -8.21 -17.08 -13.53
C MET A 155 -7.85 -18.33 -14.32
N GLU A 156 -8.59 -19.42 -14.14
CA GLU A 156 -8.38 -20.68 -14.84
C GLU A 156 -8.45 -20.49 -16.36
N SER A 157 -9.46 -19.74 -16.83
CA SER A 157 -9.60 -19.39 -18.26
C SER A 157 -8.44 -18.56 -18.77
N ALA A 158 -7.98 -17.55 -17.99
CA ALA A 158 -6.88 -16.68 -18.38
C ALA A 158 -5.53 -17.42 -18.43
N VAL A 159 -5.30 -18.36 -17.50
CA VAL A 159 -4.11 -19.22 -17.49
C VAL A 159 -4.15 -20.18 -18.69
N GLN A 160 -5.29 -20.80 -18.96
CA GLN A 160 -5.47 -21.71 -20.11
C GLN A 160 -5.25 -21.01 -21.46
N ALA A 161 -5.70 -19.75 -21.58
CA ALA A 161 -5.46 -18.92 -22.75
C ALA A 161 -4.00 -18.43 -22.85
N GLY A 162 -3.21 -18.66 -21.82
CA GLY A 162 -1.83 -18.17 -21.72
C GLY A 162 -1.74 -16.64 -21.48
N ASP A 163 -2.82 -15.98 -21.11
CA ASP A 163 -2.85 -14.52 -20.89
C ASP A 163 -1.97 -14.11 -19.70
N ILE A 164 -1.95 -14.95 -18.66
CA ILE A 164 -1.23 -14.74 -17.41
C ILE A 164 -0.62 -16.04 -16.87
N VAL A 165 0.36 -15.88 -15.96
CA VAL A 165 0.93 -16.97 -15.16
C VAL A 165 0.51 -16.77 -13.72
N TYR A 166 -0.30 -17.67 -13.17
CA TYR A 166 -0.78 -17.59 -11.79
C TYR A 166 0.07 -18.44 -10.85
N HIS A 167 0.57 -17.84 -9.79
CA HIS A 167 1.46 -18.47 -8.81
C HIS A 167 0.78 -18.80 -7.48
N GLY A 168 -0.50 -18.45 -7.30
CA GLY A 168 -1.19 -18.63 -6.03
C GLY A 168 -0.75 -17.64 -4.95
N GLU A 169 -1.12 -17.95 -3.71
CA GLU A 169 -0.67 -17.18 -2.54
C GLU A 169 0.79 -17.54 -2.20
N GLN A 170 1.61 -16.53 -2.02
CA GLN A 170 3.03 -16.68 -1.71
C GLN A 170 3.35 -16.08 -0.34
N ARG A 171 4.15 -16.79 0.45
CA ARG A 171 4.64 -16.30 1.76
C ARG A 171 5.90 -15.46 1.62
N ASP A 172 6.74 -15.81 0.66
CA ASP A 172 7.96 -15.05 0.33
C ASP A 172 7.83 -14.45 -1.08
N MET A 173 7.73 -13.15 -1.14
CA MET A 173 7.57 -12.42 -2.39
C MET A 173 8.90 -12.09 -3.07
N ARG A 174 10.04 -12.24 -2.40
CA ARG A 174 11.35 -11.83 -2.92
C ARG A 174 11.72 -12.50 -4.25
N PRO A 175 11.51 -13.82 -4.47
CA PRO A 175 11.80 -14.44 -5.77
C PRO A 175 10.95 -13.86 -6.92
N PHE A 176 9.72 -13.44 -6.62
CA PHE A 176 8.81 -12.84 -7.60
C PHE A 176 9.20 -11.40 -7.90
N TYR A 177 9.63 -10.62 -6.90
CA TYR A 177 10.20 -9.31 -7.14
C TYR A 177 11.53 -9.41 -7.90
N GLU A 178 12.36 -10.42 -7.67
CA GLU A 178 13.62 -10.64 -8.42
C GLU A 178 13.36 -10.86 -9.91
N MET A 179 12.35 -11.67 -10.24
CA MET A 179 11.93 -11.93 -11.62
C MET A 179 11.30 -10.70 -12.29
N ALA A 180 10.58 -9.86 -11.54
CA ALA A 180 9.74 -8.80 -12.10
C ALA A 180 10.56 -7.64 -12.67
N CYS A 181 10.22 -7.19 -13.88
CA CYS A 181 10.69 -5.93 -14.43
C CYS A 181 9.87 -4.74 -13.91
N CYS A 182 8.59 -4.95 -13.61
CA CYS A 182 7.68 -3.93 -13.08
C CYS A 182 6.57 -4.57 -12.26
N VAL A 183 6.22 -3.94 -11.14
CA VAL A 183 5.02 -4.31 -10.37
C VAL A 183 3.87 -3.42 -10.79
N VAL A 184 2.74 -4.03 -11.13
CA VAL A 184 1.53 -3.36 -11.62
C VAL A 184 0.40 -3.57 -10.63
N HIS A 185 -0.08 -2.48 -10.03
CA HIS A 185 -1.10 -2.52 -8.97
C HIS A 185 -2.20 -1.48 -9.23
N PRO A 186 -3.14 -1.76 -10.16
CA PRO A 186 -4.16 -0.80 -10.57
C PRO A 186 -5.34 -0.75 -9.59
N SER A 187 -5.03 -0.74 -8.30
CA SER A 187 -5.99 -0.78 -7.20
C SER A 187 -6.73 0.54 -7.07
N TYR A 188 -8.03 0.46 -6.82
CA TYR A 188 -8.86 1.58 -6.36
C TYR A 188 -9.51 1.28 -5.00
N TYR A 189 -9.02 0.25 -4.30
CA TYR A 189 -9.43 -0.08 -2.94
C TYR A 189 -9.03 1.04 -1.95
N PRO A 190 -9.87 1.37 -0.94
CA PRO A 190 -9.56 2.40 0.06
C PRO A 190 -8.53 1.93 1.08
N GLU A 191 -7.27 1.92 0.68
CA GLU A 191 -6.15 1.44 1.49
C GLU A 191 -5.63 2.49 2.48
N GLY A 192 -4.91 2.02 3.51
CA GLY A 192 -4.00 2.89 4.26
C GLY A 192 -2.73 3.14 3.47
N MET A 193 -2.02 2.04 3.17
CA MET A 193 -0.85 1.99 2.29
C MET A 193 -0.76 0.59 1.66
N ALA A 194 -0.44 0.53 0.38
CA ALA A 194 -0.27 -0.73 -0.35
C ALA A 194 1.13 -1.33 -0.07
N ASN A 195 1.23 -2.24 0.89
CA ASN A 195 2.51 -2.83 1.30
C ASN A 195 3.27 -3.49 0.16
N ALA A 196 2.57 -4.17 -0.76
CA ALA A 196 3.20 -4.76 -1.94
C ALA A 196 3.97 -3.74 -2.79
N LEU A 197 3.54 -2.48 -2.83
CA LEU A 197 4.26 -1.41 -3.52
C LEU A 197 5.50 -0.97 -2.74
N LEU A 198 5.42 -0.88 -1.41
CA LEU A 198 6.59 -0.58 -0.57
C LEU A 198 7.65 -1.67 -0.71
N GLU A 199 7.26 -2.93 -0.69
CA GLU A 199 8.14 -4.09 -0.87
C GLU A 199 8.79 -4.10 -2.26
N ALA A 200 7.99 -3.89 -3.32
CA ALA A 200 8.48 -3.83 -4.69
C ALA A 200 9.51 -2.70 -4.88
N ALA A 201 9.19 -1.49 -4.42
CA ALA A 201 10.11 -0.36 -4.50
C ALA A 201 11.38 -0.58 -3.66
N ALA A 202 11.25 -1.20 -2.47
CA ALA A 202 12.40 -1.58 -1.63
C ALA A 202 13.33 -2.57 -2.35
N CYS A 203 12.76 -3.50 -3.13
CA CYS A 203 13.49 -4.41 -4.02
C CYS A 203 13.98 -3.75 -5.32
N ALA A 204 13.93 -2.43 -5.45
CA ALA A 204 14.28 -1.66 -6.63
C ALA A 204 13.49 -2.07 -7.88
N ARG A 205 12.20 -2.35 -7.74
CA ARG A 205 11.28 -2.59 -8.86
C ARG A 205 10.50 -1.32 -9.20
N PRO A 206 10.46 -0.90 -10.48
CA PRO A 206 9.53 0.11 -10.95
C PRO A 206 8.08 -0.28 -10.66
N ILE A 207 7.23 0.72 -10.49
CA ILE A 207 5.82 0.51 -10.14
C ILE A 207 4.93 1.22 -11.16
N ILE A 208 3.86 0.55 -11.59
CA ILE A 208 2.71 1.19 -12.24
C ILE A 208 1.52 1.03 -11.30
N THR A 209 0.96 2.14 -10.83
CA THR A 209 -0.17 2.12 -9.90
C THR A 209 -1.10 3.29 -10.12
N THR A 210 -2.20 3.34 -9.37
CA THR A 210 -3.20 4.41 -9.48
C THR A 210 -2.83 5.64 -8.64
N ASP A 211 -3.45 6.77 -8.96
CA ASP A 211 -3.43 8.01 -8.19
C ASP A 211 -4.26 7.93 -6.89
N ARG A 212 -4.75 6.73 -6.54
CA ARG A 212 -5.46 6.47 -5.28
C ARG A 212 -4.54 6.67 -4.08
N SER A 213 -5.05 7.36 -3.06
CA SER A 213 -4.34 7.47 -1.78
C SER A 213 -4.05 6.09 -1.16
N GLY A 214 -2.84 5.90 -0.65
CA GLY A 214 -2.31 4.61 -0.22
C GLY A 214 -1.52 3.88 -1.31
N CYS A 215 -1.66 4.29 -2.57
CA CYS A 215 -0.86 3.84 -3.71
C CYS A 215 0.03 4.97 -4.24
N ALA A 216 -0.56 6.14 -4.50
CA ALA A 216 0.12 7.29 -5.10
C ALA A 216 1.35 7.76 -4.31
N GLU A 217 1.29 7.71 -2.98
CA GLU A 217 2.40 8.14 -2.12
C GLU A 217 3.68 7.32 -2.32
N THR A 218 3.54 6.09 -2.83
CA THR A 218 4.68 5.19 -3.06
C THR A 218 5.49 5.52 -4.31
N VAL A 219 4.94 6.34 -5.23
CA VAL A 219 5.50 6.64 -6.55
C VAL A 219 5.69 8.14 -6.74
N GLU A 220 6.83 8.52 -7.33
CA GLU A 220 7.04 9.82 -7.98
C GLU A 220 6.82 9.60 -9.47
N ASP A 221 5.70 10.14 -10.01
CA ASP A 221 5.29 9.87 -11.40
C ASP A 221 6.36 10.21 -12.43
N GLY A 222 6.59 9.30 -13.37
CA GLY A 222 7.62 9.38 -14.41
C GLY A 222 9.06 9.21 -13.91
N ARG A 223 9.30 9.14 -12.59
CA ARG A 223 10.63 9.07 -11.99
C ARG A 223 10.90 7.73 -11.31
N THR A 224 10.02 7.29 -10.41
CA THR A 224 10.16 6.00 -9.70
C THR A 224 9.14 4.96 -10.16
N GLY A 225 8.22 5.35 -11.02
CA GLY A 225 7.14 4.56 -11.58
C GLY A 225 6.19 5.42 -12.39
N LEU A 226 5.00 4.90 -12.68
CA LEU A 226 3.96 5.61 -13.41
C LEU A 226 2.67 5.61 -12.62
N LEU A 227 1.99 6.76 -12.58
CA LEU A 227 0.66 6.91 -11.99
C LEU A 227 -0.40 6.96 -13.09
N ILE A 228 -1.51 6.29 -12.85
CA ILE A 228 -2.68 6.29 -13.74
C ILE A 228 -3.94 6.68 -12.95
N PRO A 229 -4.98 7.22 -13.58
CA PRO A 229 -6.26 7.41 -12.94
C PRO A 229 -6.88 6.08 -12.49
N ILE A 230 -7.66 6.13 -11.40
CA ILE A 230 -8.42 4.95 -10.95
C ILE A 230 -9.43 4.50 -12.01
N ARG A 231 -9.60 3.18 -12.16
CA ARG A 231 -10.60 2.55 -13.06
C ARG A 231 -10.44 2.91 -14.54
N ASP A 232 -9.27 3.36 -14.95
CA ASP A 232 -8.97 3.74 -16.32
C ASP A 232 -8.16 2.63 -17.02
N GLN A 233 -8.84 1.87 -17.87
CA GLN A 233 -8.27 0.76 -18.62
C GLN A 233 -7.28 1.24 -19.69
N ASP A 234 -7.63 2.33 -20.37
CA ASP A 234 -6.81 2.85 -21.47
C ASP A 234 -5.52 3.48 -20.92
N ALA A 235 -5.63 4.20 -19.80
CA ALA A 235 -4.46 4.75 -19.10
C ALA A 235 -3.52 3.63 -18.60
N LEU A 236 -4.04 2.51 -18.10
CA LEU A 236 -3.20 1.37 -17.71
C LEU A 236 -2.47 0.78 -18.91
N THR A 237 -3.18 0.56 -20.02
CA THR A 237 -2.58 0.02 -21.24
C THR A 237 -1.50 0.97 -21.78
N ALA A 238 -1.78 2.27 -21.84
CA ALA A 238 -0.81 3.28 -22.28
C ALA A 238 0.42 3.36 -21.33
N ALA A 239 0.24 3.19 -20.02
CA ALA A 239 1.35 3.16 -19.07
C ALA A 239 2.25 1.92 -19.28
N LEU A 240 1.67 0.75 -19.59
CA LEU A 240 2.43 -0.45 -19.93
C LEU A 240 3.20 -0.28 -21.25
N GLU A 241 2.57 0.26 -22.28
CA GLU A 241 3.24 0.59 -23.57
C GLU A 241 4.41 1.57 -23.34
N ARG A 242 4.16 2.65 -22.59
CA ARG A 242 5.22 3.59 -22.22
C ARG A 242 6.35 2.91 -21.48
N PHE A 243 6.06 2.02 -20.54
CA PHE A 243 7.10 1.26 -19.83
C PHE A 243 7.89 0.35 -20.76
N LEU A 244 7.23 -0.32 -21.69
CA LEU A 244 7.85 -1.18 -22.71
C LEU A 244 8.75 -0.40 -23.68
N SER A 245 8.47 0.87 -23.94
CA SER A 245 9.31 1.74 -24.77
C SER A 245 10.60 2.24 -24.11
N LEU A 246 10.70 2.12 -22.76
CA LEU A 246 11.90 2.52 -22.03
C LEU A 246 13.06 1.56 -22.26
N SER A 247 14.30 2.07 -22.29
CA SER A 247 15.50 1.23 -22.32
C SER A 247 15.66 0.43 -21.02
N TRP A 248 16.48 -0.62 -21.05
CA TRP A 248 16.80 -1.40 -19.85
C TRP A 248 17.37 -0.51 -18.73
N GLU A 249 18.25 0.41 -19.07
CA GLU A 249 18.87 1.36 -18.13
C GLU A 249 17.83 2.28 -17.49
N GLN A 250 16.91 2.81 -18.30
CA GLN A 250 15.83 3.69 -17.80
C GLN A 250 14.93 2.96 -16.81
N ARG A 251 14.52 1.72 -17.13
CA ARG A 251 13.70 0.89 -16.23
C ARG A 251 14.44 0.57 -14.94
N ARG A 252 15.72 0.17 -15.03
CA ARG A 252 16.58 -0.10 -13.88
C ARG A 252 16.72 1.14 -12.98
N ASP A 253 17.02 2.29 -13.57
CA ASP A 253 17.22 3.53 -12.81
C ASP A 253 15.92 4.01 -12.16
N MET A 254 14.77 3.82 -12.80
CA MET A 254 13.46 4.06 -12.21
C MET A 254 13.27 3.23 -10.93
N GLY A 255 13.61 1.94 -10.95
CA GLY A 255 13.55 1.07 -9.77
C GLY A 255 14.55 1.48 -8.68
N ARG A 256 15.78 1.85 -9.04
CA ARG A 256 16.79 2.35 -8.09
C ARG A 256 16.31 3.61 -7.37
N LEU A 257 15.74 4.56 -8.09
CA LEU A 257 15.16 5.78 -7.50
C LEU A 257 13.96 5.47 -6.59
N GLY A 258 13.17 4.44 -6.93
CA GLY A 258 12.11 3.91 -6.06
C GLY A 258 12.67 3.42 -4.72
N ARG A 259 13.78 2.67 -4.75
CA ARG A 259 14.48 2.22 -3.54
C ARG A 259 14.96 3.40 -2.68
N GLU A 260 15.58 4.40 -3.27
CA GLU A 260 16.03 5.60 -2.55
C GLU A 260 14.87 6.33 -1.86
N LYS A 261 13.69 6.36 -2.50
CA LYS A 261 12.47 6.90 -1.88
C LYS A 261 12.04 6.07 -0.66
N MET A 262 12.11 4.73 -0.74
CA MET A 262 11.78 3.87 0.40
C MET A 262 12.72 4.10 1.59
N GLU A 263 14.02 4.21 1.34
CA GLU A 263 15.03 4.50 2.38
C GLU A 263 14.78 5.85 3.06
N ARG A 264 14.41 6.86 2.30
CA ARG A 264 14.20 8.21 2.80
C ARG A 264 12.89 8.38 3.57
N GLU A 265 11.81 7.72 3.12
CA GLU A 265 10.45 8.06 3.54
C GLU A 265 9.69 6.90 4.21
N PHE A 266 9.99 5.65 3.84
CA PHE A 266 9.14 4.50 4.17
C PHE A 266 9.85 3.38 4.94
N ASP A 267 11.08 3.62 5.45
CA ASP A 267 11.72 2.67 6.36
C ASP A 267 10.82 2.45 7.59
N ARG A 268 10.56 1.20 7.92
CA ARG A 268 9.75 0.86 9.10
C ARG A 268 10.36 1.38 10.42
N ALA A 269 11.66 1.66 10.46
CA ALA A 269 12.30 2.30 11.60
C ALA A 269 11.72 3.71 11.85
N ILE A 270 11.43 4.47 10.79
CA ILE A 270 10.75 5.77 10.88
C ILE A 270 9.38 5.64 11.55
N VAL A 271 8.63 4.60 11.17
CA VAL A 271 7.30 4.33 11.75
C VAL A 271 7.42 3.95 13.22
N ALA A 272 8.35 3.04 13.56
CA ALA A 272 8.61 2.64 14.93
C ALA A 272 9.00 3.82 15.81
N ASP A 273 9.88 4.69 15.32
CA ASP A 273 10.31 5.90 16.05
C ASP A 273 9.13 6.84 16.31
N ARG A 274 8.23 7.04 15.35
CA ARG A 274 7.02 7.85 15.55
C ARG A 274 6.09 7.28 16.62
N TYR A 275 5.91 5.95 16.68
CA TYR A 275 5.18 5.32 17.77
C TYR A 275 5.89 5.53 19.11
N MET A 276 7.20 5.32 19.17
CA MET A 276 8.00 5.47 20.40
C MET A 276 7.97 6.89 20.94
N GLN A 277 8.03 7.92 20.08
CA GLN A 277 7.91 9.33 20.47
C GLN A 277 6.55 9.66 21.12
N VAL A 278 5.48 8.99 20.72
CA VAL A 278 4.15 9.18 21.30
C VAL A 278 4.00 8.38 22.60
N LEU A 279 4.48 7.14 22.59
CA LEU A 279 4.40 6.24 23.76
C LEU A 279 5.29 6.70 24.93
N PHE A 280 6.50 7.19 24.61
CA PHE A 280 7.55 7.49 25.57
C PHE A 280 8.19 8.87 25.30
N PRO A 281 7.45 9.97 25.44
CA PRO A 281 7.92 11.32 25.06
C PRO A 281 9.20 11.76 25.81
N GLN A 282 9.43 11.23 27.02
CA GLN A 282 10.62 11.59 27.84
C GLN A 282 11.90 10.85 27.40
N LYS A 283 11.81 9.73 26.70
CA LYS A 283 13.02 8.98 26.25
C LYS A 283 13.69 9.61 25.02
N THR A 284 12.99 10.41 24.27
CA THR A 284 13.51 11.08 23.06
C THR A 284 14.53 12.17 23.42
N ILE A 285 14.32 12.88 24.53
CA ILE A 285 15.22 13.95 25.01
C ILE A 285 16.59 13.41 25.42
N THR A 286 16.67 12.18 25.93
CA THR A 286 17.93 11.58 26.42
C THR A 286 18.85 11.12 25.27
N LYS A 287 18.28 10.66 24.13
CA LYS A 287 19.08 10.29 22.96
C LYS A 287 19.71 11.51 22.28
N GLU A 288 19.00 12.65 22.19
CA GLU A 288 19.55 13.87 21.65
C GLU A 288 20.68 14.45 22.53
N ARG A 289 20.55 14.36 23.86
CA ARG A 289 21.61 14.81 24.80
C ARG A 289 22.86 13.92 24.74
N GLN A 290 22.72 12.62 24.54
CA GLN A 290 23.86 11.70 24.36
C GLN A 290 24.53 11.83 22.99
N ALA A 291 23.79 12.25 21.95
CA ALA A 291 24.34 12.50 20.61
C ALA A 291 25.06 13.87 20.52
N ILE A 292 24.78 14.81 21.42
CA ILE A 292 25.36 16.16 21.42
C ILE A 292 26.55 16.28 22.42
N GLY A 293 26.85 15.20 23.18
CA GLY A 293 28.06 15.16 24.03
C GLY A 293 28.08 16.20 25.19
N LEU A 294 26.89 16.50 25.79
CA LEU A 294 26.77 17.34 27.00
C LEU A 294 26.44 16.50 28.23
#